data_6430c04c624d597c39d455c22ad8f5d9
#
_entry.id   6430c04c624d597c39d455c22ad8f5d9
#
_cell.length_a   1.000
_cell.length_b   1.000
_cell.length_c   1.000
_cell.angle_alpha   90.00
_cell.angle_beta   90.00
_cell.angle_gamma   90.00
#
_symmetry.space_group_name_H-M   'P 1'
#
loop_
_entity.id
_entity.type
_entity.pdbx_description
1 polymer ?
#
loop_
_entity_poly.entity_id
_entity_poly.type
_entity_poly.pdbx_seq_one_letter_code
_entity_poly.pdbx_strand_id
1 'polypeptide(L)'
;VSTHAEHLLEKLVTNSVNTYAPTFIGHMTSALPYFHLSLAKLLVGLNQNLVKIETSKAFTPLERQVLGMMHNLVYEQTDAFYASHLHSAAHSLGAFCSGGTVANVTALWVARNLKLAPKGTFKGVSRDGLAAAYKAYDINNLGLICSKRGHYSLGKAVDLLGIGRANILHASVDSHTLDPKEVLALGKAYKAQGNELLAIVGVAGTTETGHIDPLDELAD
;
A
#
# COMPACT_ATOMS: atom_id res chain seq x y z
N VAL A 1 9.23 17.85 35.14
CA VAL A 1 7.97 18.00 34.35
C VAL A 1 7.12 19.01 35.12
N SER A 2 6.52 20.00 34.47
CA SER A 2 5.67 20.98 35.16
C SER A 2 4.33 20.33 35.56
N THR A 3 3.74 20.79 36.68
CA THR A 3 2.45 20.35 37.19
C THR A 3 1.36 20.39 36.15
N HIS A 4 1.45 21.39 35.21
CA HIS A 4 0.56 21.49 34.08
C HIS A 4 0.68 20.31 33.09
N ALA A 5 1.91 19.88 32.80
CA ALA A 5 2.15 18.75 31.92
C ALA A 5 1.69 17.41 32.54
N GLU A 6 1.86 17.25 33.86
CA GLU A 6 1.33 16.08 34.60
C GLU A 6 -0.20 16.02 34.54
N HIS A 7 -0.87 17.13 34.81
CA HIS A 7 -2.32 17.21 34.74
C HIS A 7 -2.86 16.97 33.32
N LEU A 8 -2.15 17.46 32.27
CA LEU A 8 -2.51 17.20 30.88
C LEU A 8 -2.39 15.72 30.54
N LEU A 9 -1.28 15.08 30.95
CA LEU A 9 -1.05 13.65 30.73
C LEU A 9 -2.10 12.79 31.43
N GLU A 10 -2.44 13.12 32.68
CA GLU A 10 -3.53 12.44 33.42
C GLU A 10 -4.87 12.51 32.68
N LYS A 11 -5.24 13.69 32.18
CA LYS A 11 -6.46 13.89 31.38
C LYS A 11 -6.42 13.08 30.10
N LEU A 12 -5.30 13.06 29.37
CA LEU A 12 -5.15 12.28 28.15
C LEU A 12 -5.32 10.79 28.42
N VAL A 13 -4.67 10.26 29.44
CA VAL A 13 -4.76 8.84 29.81
C VAL A 13 -6.19 8.48 30.21
N THR A 14 -6.82 9.28 31.08
CA THR A 14 -8.19 9.02 31.58
C THR A 14 -9.24 9.03 30.49
N ASN A 15 -9.04 9.82 29.43
CA ASN A 15 -9.99 9.95 28.31
C ASN A 15 -9.55 9.15 27.06
N SER A 16 -8.55 8.30 27.16
CA SER A 16 -8.08 7.44 26.08
C SER A 16 -8.65 6.03 26.19
N VAL A 17 -8.79 5.36 25.05
CA VAL A 17 -9.19 3.96 25.02
C VAL A 17 -8.08 3.08 25.56
N ASN A 18 -8.36 2.28 26.59
CA ASN A 18 -7.40 1.36 27.17
C ASN A 18 -7.33 0.06 26.35
N THR A 19 -6.46 0.01 25.35
CA THR A 19 -6.24 -1.17 24.50
C THR A 19 -5.57 -2.35 25.23
N TYR A 20 -5.06 -2.13 26.47
CA TYR A 20 -4.47 -3.18 27.30
C TYR A 20 -5.50 -3.84 28.24
N ALA A 21 -6.73 -3.33 28.29
CA ALA A 21 -7.76 -3.93 29.12
C ALA A 21 -8.09 -5.35 28.62
N PRO A 22 -8.22 -6.35 29.51
CA PRO A 22 -8.57 -7.72 29.11
C PRO A 22 -9.91 -7.83 28.36
N THR A 23 -10.77 -6.84 28.53
CA THR A 23 -12.09 -6.73 27.89
C THR A 23 -12.07 -5.99 26.56
N PHE A 24 -10.91 -5.46 26.12
CA PHE A 24 -10.81 -4.75 24.85
C PHE A 24 -10.72 -5.75 23.69
N ILE A 25 -11.72 -5.74 22.82
CA ILE A 25 -11.82 -6.66 21.65
C ILE A 25 -12.06 -5.92 20.33
N GLY A 26 -11.90 -4.60 20.30
CA GLY A 26 -12.28 -3.74 19.17
C GLY A 26 -11.12 -3.26 18.31
N HIS A 27 -11.45 -2.83 17.10
CA HIS A 27 -10.72 -1.96 16.20
C HIS A 27 -9.28 -2.37 15.86
N MET A 28 -9.01 -3.62 15.53
CA MET A 28 -7.71 -4.08 14.98
C MET A 28 -6.46 -3.52 15.68
N THR A 29 -6.59 -3.02 16.91
CA THR A 29 -5.50 -2.58 17.77
C THR A 29 -5.40 -3.51 18.96
N SER A 30 -4.18 -3.82 19.37
CA SER A 30 -3.92 -4.70 20.51
C SER A 30 -2.80 -4.13 21.37
N ALA A 31 -2.61 -4.72 22.55
CA ALA A 31 -1.46 -4.44 23.38
C ALA A 31 -0.16 -4.74 22.61
N LEU A 32 0.80 -3.83 22.67
CA LEU A 32 2.11 -4.02 22.06
C LEU A 32 2.95 -5.00 22.87
N PRO A 33 3.89 -5.74 22.25
CA PRO A 33 4.84 -6.57 22.96
C PRO A 33 5.63 -5.78 24.02
N TYR A 34 5.95 -6.41 25.14
CA TYR A 34 6.59 -5.76 26.30
C TYR A 34 7.89 -5.02 25.97
N PHE A 35 8.64 -5.49 24.98
CA PHE A 35 9.91 -4.88 24.59
C PHE A 35 9.76 -3.53 23.88
N HIS A 36 8.56 -3.17 23.41
CA HIS A 36 8.32 -1.91 22.68
C HIS A 36 8.64 -0.67 23.50
N LEU A 37 8.45 -0.69 24.82
CA LEU A 37 8.79 0.46 25.67
C LEU A 37 10.29 0.76 25.65
N SER A 38 11.12 -0.28 25.75
CA SER A 38 12.59 -0.13 25.70
C SER A 38 13.04 0.29 24.30
N LEU A 39 12.45 -0.32 23.26
CA LEU A 39 12.73 0.02 21.87
C LEU A 39 12.32 1.46 21.55
N ALA A 40 11.16 1.92 22.00
CA ALA A 40 10.71 3.30 21.81
C ALA A 40 11.68 4.32 22.43
N LYS A 41 12.18 4.06 23.66
CA LYS A 41 13.18 4.91 24.31
C LYS A 41 14.47 5.00 23.48
N LEU A 42 14.94 3.87 22.96
CA LEU A 42 16.13 3.81 22.11
C LEU A 42 15.91 4.62 20.81
N LEU A 43 14.79 4.41 20.14
CA LEU A 43 14.46 5.09 18.87
C LEU A 43 14.32 6.61 19.06
N VAL A 44 13.66 7.06 20.11
CA VAL A 44 13.54 8.48 20.45
C VAL A 44 14.91 9.08 20.76
N GLY A 45 15.75 8.38 21.52
CA GLY A 45 17.09 8.85 21.88
C GLY A 45 18.04 8.94 20.68
N LEU A 46 17.96 8.01 19.74
CA LEU A 46 18.80 8.01 18.53
C LEU A 46 18.28 8.94 17.45
N ASN A 47 16.97 9.08 17.31
CA ASN A 47 16.27 9.96 16.34
C ASN A 47 16.91 9.92 14.93
N GLN A 48 17.10 8.73 14.37
CA GLN A 48 17.83 8.54 13.13
C GLN A 48 16.98 8.87 11.90
N ASN A 49 17.59 9.47 10.90
CA ASN A 49 16.98 9.74 9.60
C ASN A 49 17.38 8.63 8.60
N LEU A 50 16.42 7.79 8.20
CA LEU A 50 16.65 6.61 7.35
C LEU A 50 16.77 6.93 5.86
N VAL A 51 16.76 8.21 5.45
CA VAL A 51 16.81 8.61 4.04
C VAL A 51 18.05 8.06 3.31
N LYS A 52 19.17 7.91 4.02
CA LYS A 52 20.41 7.34 3.48
C LYS A 52 21.32 6.80 4.58
N ILE A 53 22.26 5.95 4.19
CA ILE A 53 23.19 5.27 5.12
C ILE A 53 24.02 6.27 5.92
N GLU A 54 24.44 7.39 5.31
CA GLU A 54 25.26 8.40 5.98
C GLU A 54 24.56 9.06 7.18
N THR A 55 23.21 9.13 7.15
CA THR A 55 22.40 9.77 8.20
C THR A 55 21.86 8.80 9.26
N SER A 56 21.86 7.50 9.00
CA SER A 56 21.31 6.50 9.93
C SER A 56 22.22 5.29 10.14
N LYS A 57 23.25 5.13 9.33
CA LYS A 57 24.20 3.99 9.35
C LYS A 57 23.46 2.64 9.43
N ALA A 58 23.33 2.04 10.60
CA ALA A 58 22.76 0.72 10.79
C ALA A 58 21.25 0.64 10.43
N PHE A 59 20.48 1.71 10.62
CA PHE A 59 19.03 1.65 10.48
C PHE A 59 18.57 1.55 9.01
N THR A 60 19.23 2.22 8.07
CA THR A 60 18.87 2.10 6.65
C THR A 60 19.10 0.68 6.11
N PRO A 61 20.25 0.01 6.34
CA PRO A 61 20.40 -1.42 6.00
C PRO A 61 19.40 -2.34 6.71
N LEU A 62 19.08 -2.06 7.98
CA LEU A 62 18.07 -2.84 8.72
C LEU A 62 16.68 -2.74 8.09
N GLU A 63 16.25 -1.54 7.70
CA GLU A 63 14.99 -1.35 6.96
C GLU A 63 14.96 -2.18 5.69
N ARG A 64 16.05 -2.17 4.90
CA ARG A 64 16.16 -2.97 3.69
C ARG A 64 16.09 -4.48 3.97
N GLN A 65 16.71 -4.94 5.05
CA GLN A 65 16.63 -6.35 5.45
C GLN A 65 15.20 -6.76 5.79
N VAL A 66 14.45 -5.94 6.53
CA VAL A 66 13.05 -6.22 6.85
C VAL A 66 12.18 -6.21 5.59
N LEU A 67 12.39 -5.27 4.66
CA LEU A 67 11.72 -5.28 3.35
C LEU A 67 12.04 -6.54 2.56
N GLY A 68 13.29 -7.00 2.56
CA GLY A 68 13.69 -8.25 1.93
C GLY A 68 13.03 -9.48 2.55
N MET A 69 12.93 -9.54 3.87
CA MET A 69 12.19 -10.62 4.57
C MET A 69 10.71 -10.64 4.17
N MET A 70 10.05 -9.48 4.14
CA MET A 70 8.65 -9.38 3.70
C MET A 70 8.48 -9.75 2.22
N HIS A 71 9.41 -9.31 1.36
CA HIS A 71 9.42 -9.68 -0.05
C HIS A 71 9.55 -11.19 -0.23
N ASN A 72 10.42 -11.84 0.53
CA ASN A 72 10.61 -13.29 0.46
C ASN A 72 9.36 -14.08 0.88
N LEU A 73 8.60 -13.59 1.84
CA LEU A 73 7.33 -14.22 2.25
C LEU A 73 6.27 -14.22 1.14
N VAL A 74 6.36 -13.30 0.19
CA VAL A 74 5.36 -13.14 -0.88
C VAL A 74 5.85 -13.75 -2.21
N TYR A 75 7.15 -13.57 -2.52
CA TYR A 75 7.70 -13.88 -3.85
C TYR A 75 8.66 -15.07 -3.87
N GLU A 76 9.08 -15.58 -2.71
CA GLU A 76 9.92 -16.79 -2.57
C GLU A 76 11.12 -16.85 -3.53
N GLN A 77 11.87 -15.74 -3.65
CA GLN A 77 13.02 -15.68 -4.54
C GLN A 77 14.23 -16.43 -3.96
N THR A 78 15.23 -16.70 -4.81
CA THR A 78 16.45 -17.42 -4.42
C THR A 78 17.35 -16.57 -3.52
N ASP A 79 18.23 -17.22 -2.73
CA ASP A 79 19.25 -16.53 -1.93
C ASP A 79 20.16 -15.64 -2.80
N ALA A 80 20.50 -16.11 -4.00
CA ALA A 80 21.30 -15.33 -4.96
C ALA A 80 20.60 -14.04 -5.40
N PHE A 81 19.28 -14.08 -5.57
CA PHE A 81 18.48 -12.88 -5.84
C PHE A 81 18.60 -11.89 -4.68
N TYR A 82 18.37 -12.32 -3.43
CA TYR A 82 18.46 -11.44 -2.27
C TYR A 82 19.89 -10.91 -2.04
N ALA A 83 20.90 -11.73 -2.21
CA ALA A 83 22.30 -11.29 -2.13
C ALA A 83 22.65 -10.17 -3.11
N SER A 84 22.06 -10.18 -4.31
CA SER A 84 22.31 -9.17 -5.33
C SER A 84 21.43 -7.92 -5.26
N HIS A 85 20.21 -8.02 -4.69
CA HIS A 85 19.22 -6.93 -4.71
C HIS A 85 19.06 -6.21 -3.37
N LEU A 86 19.26 -6.91 -2.24
CA LEU A 86 18.92 -6.44 -0.90
C LEU A 86 19.56 -5.08 -0.55
N HIS A 87 20.85 -4.94 -0.83
CA HIS A 87 21.60 -3.70 -0.55
C HIS A 87 22.00 -2.92 -1.80
N SER A 88 21.45 -3.29 -2.95
CA SER A 88 21.70 -2.58 -4.21
C SER A 88 21.05 -1.19 -4.21
N ALA A 89 21.80 -0.16 -4.61
CA ALA A 89 21.27 1.19 -4.77
C ALA A 89 20.31 1.31 -5.97
N ALA A 90 20.37 0.37 -6.93
CA ALA A 90 19.56 0.36 -8.14
C ALA A 90 18.20 -0.32 -7.95
N HIS A 91 17.99 -1.03 -6.83
CA HIS A 91 16.80 -1.83 -6.61
C HIS A 91 16.14 -1.50 -5.27
N SER A 92 14.81 -1.66 -5.22
CA SER A 92 14.03 -1.62 -3.99
C SER A 92 13.10 -2.82 -3.97
N LEU A 93 13.14 -3.59 -2.90
CA LEU A 93 12.27 -4.76 -2.68
C LEU A 93 10.93 -4.39 -2.03
N GLY A 94 10.73 -3.12 -1.75
CA GLY A 94 9.52 -2.60 -1.12
C GLY A 94 9.73 -1.20 -0.57
N ALA A 95 8.71 -0.69 0.11
CA ALA A 95 8.77 0.60 0.79
C ALA A 95 8.00 0.55 2.11
N PHE A 96 8.58 1.07 3.19
CA PHE A 96 7.84 1.36 4.40
C PHE A 96 6.98 2.60 4.21
N CYS A 97 5.72 2.49 4.60
CA CYS A 97 4.74 3.57 4.50
C CYS A 97 4.16 3.87 5.89
N SER A 98 3.72 5.12 6.09
CA SER A 98 3.14 5.58 7.36
C SER A 98 1.75 5.00 7.66
N GLY A 99 1.21 4.16 6.78
CA GLY A 99 -0.08 3.49 6.94
C GLY A 99 -0.60 2.92 5.62
N GLY A 100 -1.63 2.07 5.68
CA GLY A 100 -2.19 1.36 4.53
C GLY A 100 -2.67 2.26 3.39
N THR A 101 -3.18 3.45 3.69
CA THR A 101 -3.56 4.42 2.64
C THR A 101 -2.35 4.85 1.81
N VAL A 102 -1.23 5.19 2.47
CA VAL A 102 0.01 5.58 1.76
C VAL A 102 0.59 4.39 1.02
N ALA A 103 0.53 3.19 1.58
CA ALA A 103 0.95 1.96 0.91
C ALA A 103 0.17 1.72 -0.39
N ASN A 104 -1.16 1.83 -0.36
CA ASN A 104 -2.00 1.68 -1.54
C ASN A 104 -1.74 2.77 -2.59
N VAL A 105 -1.56 4.03 -2.16
CA VAL A 105 -1.18 5.13 -3.07
C VAL A 105 0.17 4.83 -3.73
N THR A 106 1.16 4.38 -2.96
CA THR A 106 2.51 4.08 -3.45
C THR A 106 2.48 2.92 -4.46
N ALA A 107 1.77 1.84 -4.15
CA ALA A 107 1.65 0.69 -5.05
C ALA A 107 0.99 1.08 -6.38
N LEU A 108 -0.15 1.80 -6.34
CA LEU A 108 -0.84 2.25 -7.54
C LEU A 108 -0.06 3.33 -8.31
N TRP A 109 0.71 4.16 -7.62
CA TRP A 109 1.62 5.12 -8.26
C TRP A 109 2.71 4.43 -9.05
N VAL A 110 3.36 3.42 -8.47
CA VAL A 110 4.37 2.60 -9.16
C VAL A 110 3.74 1.88 -10.35
N ALA A 111 2.59 1.22 -10.16
CA ALA A 111 1.87 0.54 -11.23
C ALA A 111 1.53 1.50 -12.39
N ARG A 112 1.02 2.70 -12.09
CA ARG A 112 0.72 3.73 -13.09
C ARG A 112 1.97 4.15 -13.87
N ASN A 113 3.08 4.38 -13.17
CA ASN A 113 4.31 4.83 -13.80
C ASN A 113 4.94 3.73 -14.69
N LEU A 114 4.82 2.47 -14.29
CA LEU A 114 5.22 1.33 -15.11
C LEU A 114 4.31 1.14 -16.32
N LYS A 115 3.00 1.20 -16.13
CA LYS A 115 2.01 1.06 -17.20
C LYS A 115 2.13 2.17 -18.25
N LEU A 116 2.40 3.40 -17.81
CA LEU A 116 2.55 4.58 -18.64
C LEU A 116 4.04 5.01 -18.73
N ALA A 117 4.91 4.04 -18.98
CA ALA A 117 6.34 4.24 -19.18
C ALA A 117 6.63 5.07 -20.45
N PRO A 118 7.86 5.52 -20.69
CA PRO A 118 8.23 6.21 -21.92
C PRO A 118 7.87 5.42 -23.19
N LYS A 119 7.29 6.11 -24.20
CA LYS A 119 6.87 5.52 -25.47
C LYS A 119 7.05 6.52 -26.61
N GLY A 120 7.92 6.26 -27.56
CA GLY A 120 8.23 7.20 -28.65
C GLY A 120 8.76 8.54 -28.13
N THR A 121 8.09 9.63 -28.41
CA THR A 121 8.44 10.98 -27.95
C THR A 121 7.95 11.26 -26.52
N PHE A 122 7.00 10.50 -26.00
CA PHE A 122 6.51 10.59 -24.64
C PHE A 122 7.57 10.11 -23.66
N LYS A 123 7.90 10.93 -22.65
CA LYS A 123 8.98 10.67 -21.69
C LYS A 123 8.53 10.01 -20.39
N GLY A 124 7.29 9.52 -20.36
CA GLY A 124 6.68 8.87 -19.21
C GLY A 124 5.78 9.79 -18.39
N VAL A 125 4.80 9.18 -17.71
CA VAL A 125 3.76 9.91 -16.96
C VAL A 125 4.33 10.78 -15.83
N SER A 126 5.44 10.39 -15.23
CA SER A 126 6.09 11.16 -14.17
C SER A 126 6.65 12.51 -14.66
N ARG A 127 6.96 12.61 -15.95
CA ARG A 127 7.50 13.84 -16.55
C ARG A 127 6.44 14.63 -17.31
N ASP A 128 5.69 13.95 -18.17
CA ASP A 128 4.81 14.62 -19.15
C ASP A 128 3.34 14.65 -18.69
N GLY A 129 3.02 13.94 -17.59
CA GLY A 129 1.68 13.93 -17.00
C GLY A 129 0.68 12.98 -17.68
N LEU A 130 -0.52 12.84 -17.06
CA LEU A 130 -1.54 11.89 -17.49
C LEU A 130 -2.17 12.23 -18.86
N ALA A 131 -2.42 13.51 -19.13
CA ALA A 131 -3.03 13.91 -20.40
C ALA A 131 -2.15 13.53 -21.60
N ALA A 132 -0.83 13.75 -21.49
CA ALA A 132 0.12 13.34 -22.51
C ALA A 132 0.26 11.81 -22.60
N ALA A 133 0.19 11.12 -21.47
CA ALA A 133 0.23 9.66 -21.40
C ALA A 133 -0.97 9.04 -22.13
N TYR A 134 -2.19 9.52 -21.84
CA TYR A 134 -3.40 8.99 -22.49
C TYR A 134 -3.35 9.15 -24.01
N LYS A 135 -2.87 10.32 -24.48
CA LYS A 135 -2.64 10.55 -25.90
C LYS A 135 -1.58 9.61 -26.51
N ALA A 136 -0.46 9.41 -25.80
CA ALA A 136 0.65 8.58 -26.30
C ALA A 136 0.29 7.09 -26.36
N TYR A 137 -0.59 6.65 -25.46
CA TYR A 137 -1.05 5.26 -25.37
C TYR A 137 -2.36 5.00 -26.12
N ASP A 138 -3.00 6.05 -26.62
CA ASP A 138 -4.29 5.99 -27.32
C ASP A 138 -5.38 5.36 -26.43
N ILE A 139 -5.48 5.86 -25.18
CA ILE A 139 -6.46 5.41 -24.21
C ILE A 139 -7.27 6.59 -23.68
N ASN A 140 -8.54 6.33 -23.36
CA ASN A 140 -9.42 7.34 -22.79
C ASN A 140 -9.20 7.52 -21.28
N ASN A 141 -9.09 6.40 -20.53
CA ASN A 141 -8.93 6.41 -19.09
C ASN A 141 -8.09 5.21 -18.60
N LEU A 142 -7.59 5.32 -17.36
CA LEU A 142 -7.13 4.19 -16.56
C LEU A 142 -8.22 3.76 -15.59
N GLY A 143 -8.40 2.45 -15.38
CA GLY A 143 -9.37 1.91 -14.45
C GLY A 143 -8.77 0.99 -13.40
N LEU A 144 -9.47 0.84 -12.30
CA LEU A 144 -9.16 -0.07 -11.22
C LEU A 144 -10.37 -0.99 -10.99
N ILE A 145 -10.17 -2.30 -10.94
CA ILE A 145 -11.22 -3.23 -10.51
C ILE A 145 -10.99 -3.61 -9.05
N CYS A 146 -12.01 -3.52 -8.22
CA CYS A 146 -11.98 -4.00 -6.84
C CYS A 146 -13.36 -4.39 -6.34
N SER A 147 -13.41 -5.10 -5.22
CA SER A 147 -14.66 -5.35 -4.49
C SER A 147 -15.28 -4.04 -3.99
N LYS A 148 -16.61 -3.98 -3.92
CA LYS A 148 -17.34 -2.92 -3.20
C LYS A 148 -16.95 -2.84 -1.71
N ARG A 149 -16.42 -3.94 -1.15
CA ARG A 149 -15.89 -4.04 0.21
C ARG A 149 -14.42 -3.64 0.31
N GLY A 150 -13.80 -3.23 -0.80
CA GLY A 150 -12.44 -2.70 -0.81
C GLY A 150 -12.32 -1.47 0.07
N HIS A 151 -11.18 -1.35 0.76
CA HIS A 151 -10.95 -0.25 1.67
C HIS A 151 -11.05 1.11 0.97
N TYR A 152 -11.66 2.11 1.61
CA TYR A 152 -11.88 3.46 1.05
C TYR A 152 -10.59 4.17 0.59
N SER A 153 -9.41 3.72 1.02
CA SER A 153 -8.12 4.25 0.57
C SER A 153 -7.88 4.08 -0.93
N LEU A 154 -8.50 3.08 -1.57
CA LEU A 154 -8.42 2.90 -3.02
C LEU A 154 -9.04 4.09 -3.76
N GLY A 155 -10.21 4.56 -3.29
CA GLY A 155 -10.83 5.78 -3.83
C GLY A 155 -9.97 7.03 -3.65
N LYS A 156 -9.28 7.16 -2.51
CA LYS A 156 -8.32 8.25 -2.27
C LYS A 156 -7.09 8.13 -3.18
N ALA A 157 -6.61 6.91 -3.40
CA ALA A 157 -5.44 6.69 -4.24
C ALA A 157 -5.70 7.07 -5.70
N VAL A 158 -6.80 6.61 -6.30
CA VAL A 158 -7.13 6.98 -7.70
C VAL A 158 -7.45 8.47 -7.88
N ASP A 159 -7.99 9.12 -6.85
CA ASP A 159 -8.21 10.56 -6.80
C ASP A 159 -6.86 11.32 -6.82
N LEU A 160 -5.98 11.03 -5.88
CA LEU A 160 -4.64 11.62 -5.79
C LEU A 160 -3.79 11.38 -7.04
N LEU A 161 -3.93 10.22 -7.66
CA LEU A 161 -3.19 9.86 -8.88
C LEU A 161 -3.79 10.48 -10.16
N GLY A 162 -4.88 11.23 -10.05
CA GLY A 162 -5.54 11.89 -11.17
C GLY A 162 -6.31 10.94 -12.10
N ILE A 163 -6.55 9.70 -11.67
CA ILE A 163 -7.31 8.70 -12.44
C ILE A 163 -8.82 8.99 -12.32
N GLY A 164 -9.25 9.43 -11.14
CA GLY A 164 -10.65 9.73 -10.83
C GLY A 164 -11.43 8.52 -10.30
N ARG A 165 -12.26 8.77 -9.28
CA ARG A 165 -13.04 7.73 -8.60
C ARG A 165 -14.09 7.06 -9.49
N ALA A 166 -14.57 7.75 -10.54
CA ALA A 166 -15.50 7.19 -11.51
C ALA A 166 -14.90 6.01 -12.31
N ASN A 167 -13.58 5.88 -12.33
CA ASN A 167 -12.86 4.80 -12.99
C ASN A 167 -12.56 3.61 -12.07
N ILE A 168 -13.15 3.56 -10.88
CA ILE A 168 -13.18 2.35 -10.07
C ILE A 168 -14.37 1.51 -10.52
N LEU A 169 -14.07 0.34 -11.04
CA LEU A 169 -15.05 -0.66 -11.44
C LEU A 169 -15.27 -1.60 -10.26
N HIS A 170 -16.48 -1.65 -9.76
CA HIS A 170 -16.82 -2.56 -8.68
C HIS A 170 -17.44 -3.82 -9.26
N ALA A 171 -16.77 -4.95 -9.10
CA ALA A 171 -17.39 -6.24 -9.34
C ALA A 171 -18.51 -6.47 -8.31
N SER A 172 -19.58 -7.12 -8.72
CA SER A 172 -20.73 -7.39 -7.86
C SER A 172 -20.35 -8.34 -6.73
N VAL A 173 -21.04 -8.20 -5.61
CA VAL A 173 -20.68 -8.91 -4.39
C VAL A 173 -21.90 -9.64 -3.86
N ASP A 174 -22.39 -10.60 -4.62
CA ASP A 174 -23.40 -11.52 -4.09
C ASP A 174 -22.77 -12.58 -3.17
N SER A 175 -21.48 -12.84 -3.34
CA SER A 175 -20.74 -13.90 -2.63
C SER A 175 -19.70 -13.43 -1.62
N HIS A 176 -19.70 -12.19 -1.14
CA HIS A 176 -18.68 -11.64 -0.22
C HIS A 176 -17.24 -11.56 -0.77
N THR A 177 -16.92 -12.24 -1.85
CA THR A 177 -15.61 -12.25 -2.54
C THR A 177 -15.78 -11.89 -4.01
N LEU A 178 -14.70 -11.45 -4.66
CA LEU A 178 -14.70 -11.21 -6.10
C LEU A 178 -14.94 -12.52 -6.88
N ASP A 179 -15.79 -12.46 -7.92
CA ASP A 179 -15.88 -13.53 -8.92
C ASP A 179 -14.88 -13.25 -10.06
N PRO A 180 -13.87 -14.11 -10.29
CA PRO A 180 -12.88 -13.93 -11.35
C PRO A 180 -13.51 -13.80 -12.74
N LYS A 181 -14.62 -14.50 -13.01
CA LYS A 181 -15.34 -14.42 -14.30
C LYS A 181 -15.96 -13.04 -14.52
N GLU A 182 -16.53 -12.47 -13.47
CA GLU A 182 -17.09 -11.12 -13.54
C GLU A 182 -15.98 -10.07 -13.66
N VAL A 183 -14.89 -10.22 -12.94
CA VAL A 183 -13.69 -9.35 -13.05
C VAL A 183 -13.18 -9.35 -14.49
N LEU A 184 -13.06 -10.52 -15.09
CA LEU A 184 -12.65 -10.67 -16.50
C LEU A 184 -13.64 -9.99 -17.48
N ALA A 185 -14.95 -10.19 -17.25
CA ALA A 185 -15.99 -9.57 -18.09
C ALA A 185 -15.97 -8.04 -17.99
N LEU A 186 -15.86 -7.50 -16.77
CA LEU A 186 -15.73 -6.06 -16.54
C LEU A 186 -14.47 -5.49 -17.18
N GLY A 187 -13.34 -6.17 -17.05
CA GLY A 187 -12.08 -5.77 -17.65
C GLY A 187 -12.16 -5.71 -19.18
N LYS A 188 -12.75 -6.73 -19.81
CA LYS A 188 -12.97 -6.76 -21.28
C LYS A 188 -13.92 -5.64 -21.73
N ALA A 189 -15.03 -5.44 -21.03
CA ALA A 189 -15.98 -4.38 -21.35
C ALA A 189 -15.36 -2.98 -21.22
N TYR A 190 -14.53 -2.76 -20.19
CA TYR A 190 -13.84 -1.49 -19.99
C TYR A 190 -12.81 -1.22 -21.09
N LYS A 191 -12.04 -2.22 -21.48
CA LYS A 191 -11.07 -2.12 -22.59
C LYS A 191 -11.75 -1.89 -23.94
N ALA A 192 -12.90 -2.50 -24.19
CA ALA A 192 -13.67 -2.30 -25.41
C ALA A 192 -14.15 -0.85 -25.61
N GLN A 193 -14.17 -0.05 -24.55
CA GLN A 193 -14.48 1.39 -24.60
C GLN A 193 -13.25 2.29 -24.84
N GLY A 194 -12.10 1.71 -25.19
CA GLY A 194 -10.85 2.44 -25.40
C GLY A 194 -10.15 2.82 -24.08
N ASN A 195 -10.52 2.20 -22.97
CA ASN A 195 -9.87 2.38 -21.67
C ASN A 195 -8.80 1.32 -21.42
N GLU A 196 -7.97 1.52 -20.42
CA GLU A 196 -6.97 0.53 -19.99
C GLU A 196 -7.07 0.26 -18.48
N LEU A 197 -6.85 -0.99 -18.08
CA LEU A 197 -6.81 -1.35 -16.68
C LEU A 197 -5.43 -1.07 -16.09
N LEU A 198 -5.42 -0.37 -14.97
CA LEU A 198 -4.23 -0.17 -14.16
C LEU A 198 -3.93 -1.38 -13.30
N ALA A 199 -4.93 -1.84 -12.57
CA ALA A 199 -4.79 -2.96 -11.64
C ALA A 199 -6.14 -3.60 -11.31
N ILE A 200 -6.06 -4.84 -10.83
CA ILE A 200 -7.12 -5.54 -10.12
C ILE A 200 -6.66 -5.64 -8.67
N VAL A 201 -7.54 -5.29 -7.72
CA VAL A 201 -7.22 -5.33 -6.29
C VAL A 201 -8.02 -6.46 -5.64
N GLY A 202 -7.34 -7.55 -5.35
CA GLY A 202 -7.83 -8.61 -4.49
C GLY A 202 -7.58 -8.26 -3.01
N VAL A 203 -8.54 -8.52 -2.16
CA VAL A 203 -8.48 -8.21 -0.72
C VAL A 203 -8.26 -9.49 0.07
N ALA A 204 -7.17 -9.56 0.83
CA ALA A 204 -6.88 -10.66 1.75
C ALA A 204 -7.33 -10.30 3.17
N GLY A 205 -8.64 -10.36 3.41
CA GLY A 205 -9.28 -9.99 4.67
C GLY A 205 -9.97 -8.63 4.63
N THR A 206 -11.26 -8.63 4.28
CA THR A 206 -12.08 -7.40 4.30
C THR A 206 -12.32 -6.91 5.73
N THR A 207 -12.42 -5.59 5.92
CA THR A 207 -12.51 -4.95 7.24
C THR A 207 -13.70 -5.45 8.06
N GLU A 208 -14.89 -5.58 7.45
CA GLU A 208 -16.11 -5.95 8.18
C GLU A 208 -16.30 -7.46 8.35
N THR A 209 -15.86 -8.26 7.37
CA THR A 209 -16.23 -9.69 7.31
C THR A 209 -15.05 -10.65 7.28
N GLY A 210 -13.83 -10.14 7.08
CA GLY A 210 -12.61 -10.94 7.03
C GLY A 210 -12.51 -11.88 5.81
N HIS A 211 -13.36 -11.74 4.80
CA HIS A 211 -13.34 -12.58 3.61
C HIS A 211 -12.08 -12.29 2.76
N ILE A 212 -11.57 -13.34 2.13
CA ILE A 212 -10.38 -13.30 1.26
C ILE A 212 -10.85 -13.56 -0.17
N ASP A 213 -10.48 -12.68 -1.09
CA ASP A 213 -10.71 -12.87 -2.51
C ASP A 213 -9.86 -14.04 -3.07
N PRO A 214 -10.27 -14.72 -4.13
CA PRO A 214 -9.51 -15.81 -4.74
C PRO A 214 -8.30 -15.26 -5.51
N LEU A 215 -7.21 -14.95 -4.77
CA LEU A 215 -6.06 -14.20 -5.29
C LEU A 215 -5.31 -14.94 -6.40
N ASP A 216 -5.20 -16.24 -6.32
CA ASP A 216 -4.62 -17.13 -7.33
C ASP A 216 -5.41 -17.08 -8.65
N GLU A 217 -6.73 -17.23 -8.59
CA GLU A 217 -7.60 -17.15 -9.77
C GLU A 217 -7.67 -15.74 -10.38
N LEU A 218 -7.44 -14.70 -9.57
CA LEU A 218 -7.39 -13.31 -10.05
C LEU A 218 -6.05 -12.96 -10.71
N ALA A 219 -5.00 -13.71 -10.41
CA ALA A 219 -3.67 -13.53 -10.97
C ALA A 219 -3.51 -14.18 -12.36
N ASP A 220 -4.27 -15.26 -12.65
CA ASP A 220 -4.32 -15.97 -13.93
C ASP A 220 -5.12 -15.17 -15.00
#